data_051d418f2fa6519d1e7f59715d6dd95b
#
_entry.id   051d418f2fa6519d1e7f59715d6dd95b
#
_cell.length_a   1.000
_cell.length_b   1.000
_cell.length_c   1.000
_cell.angle_alpha   90.00
_cell.angle_beta   90.00
_cell.angle_gamma   90.00
#
_symmetry.space_group_name_H-M   'P 1'
#
loop_
_entity.id
_entity.type
_entity.pdbx_description
1 polymer ?
#
loop_
_entity_poly.entity_id
_entity_poly.type
_entity_poly.pdbx_seq_one_letter_code
_entity_poly.pdbx_strand_id
1 'polypeptide(L)'
;DHLILNEETEARNELIKLLDFQKRNEIEYSPLVNYLIRETGLYPYLNADTANWDDRFVYEIFKVDIGGKQSTLHREQSSLLKRLVNGENIAVSAPTSFGKSFVIDAFISITNPVNVVIIVPTIALTDETRRRLYKKFAHKYKIITTTEVELAEKNIFIFPQERAMNDVNKIDSIDILIIDEFYKASAIYDKSRAPSLLKAIIKLGLKSKQKYFLAPNITSIGDNV
;
A
#
# COMPACT_ATOMS: atom_id res chain seq x y z
N ASP A 1 -14.90 14.79 18.57
CA ASP A 1 -14.00 14.34 17.49
C ASP A 1 -14.23 12.87 17.11
N HIS A 2 -14.37 11.94 18.08
CA HIS A 2 -14.63 10.51 17.78
C HIS A 2 -16.01 10.25 17.14
N LEU A 3 -17.03 11.02 17.49
CA LEU A 3 -18.38 10.89 16.92
C LEU A 3 -18.39 11.30 15.44
N ILE A 4 -17.69 12.35 15.07
CA ILE A 4 -17.58 12.83 13.69
C ILE A 4 -16.87 11.78 12.82
N LEU A 5 -15.78 11.15 13.30
CA LEU A 5 -15.07 10.09 12.58
C LEU A 5 -15.92 8.81 12.39
N ASN A 6 -16.72 8.44 13.38
CA ASN A 6 -17.63 7.30 13.24
C ASN A 6 -18.77 7.57 12.26
N GLU A 7 -19.37 8.75 12.32
CA GLU A 7 -20.43 9.16 11.39
C GLU A 7 -19.93 9.22 9.93
N GLU A 8 -18.71 9.75 9.70
CA GLU A 8 -18.09 9.78 8.37
C GLU A 8 -17.82 8.38 7.83
N THR A 9 -17.36 7.46 8.68
CA THR A 9 -17.11 6.07 8.29
C THR A 9 -18.42 5.34 7.97
N GLU A 10 -19.46 5.55 8.75
CA GLU A 10 -20.79 4.96 8.51
C GLU A 10 -21.40 5.52 7.22
N ALA A 11 -21.39 6.83 7.03
CA ALA A 11 -21.86 7.48 5.82
C ALA A 11 -21.14 6.96 4.56
N ARG A 12 -19.82 6.77 4.65
CA ARG A 12 -19.01 6.19 3.58
C ARG A 12 -19.41 4.74 3.28
N ASN A 13 -19.65 3.93 4.29
CA ASN A 13 -20.07 2.54 4.12
C ASN A 13 -21.46 2.45 3.47
N GLU A 14 -22.40 3.30 3.88
CA GLU A 14 -23.74 3.35 3.26
C GLU A 14 -23.68 3.83 1.81
N LEU A 15 -22.84 4.81 1.51
CA LEU A 15 -22.62 5.25 0.14
C LEU A 15 -22.05 4.11 -0.72
N ILE A 16 -21.08 3.35 -0.23
CA ILE A 16 -20.52 2.19 -0.97
C ILE A 16 -21.62 1.16 -1.29
N LYS A 17 -22.52 0.89 -0.35
CA LYS A 17 -23.65 -0.03 -0.57
C LYS A 17 -24.60 0.52 -1.65
N LEU A 18 -24.89 1.82 -1.61
CA LEU A 18 -25.72 2.49 -2.63
C LEU A 18 -25.07 2.41 -4.02
N LEU A 19 -23.76 2.67 -4.12
CA LEU A 19 -23.02 2.62 -5.38
C LEU A 19 -23.00 1.18 -5.96
N ASP A 20 -22.81 0.16 -5.11
CA ASP A 20 -22.89 -1.24 -5.52
C ASP A 20 -24.29 -1.61 -6.03
N PHE A 21 -25.34 -1.17 -5.32
CA PHE A 21 -26.72 -1.37 -5.75
C PHE A 21 -27.01 -0.71 -7.11
N GLN A 22 -26.63 0.56 -7.29
CA GLN A 22 -26.84 1.27 -8.53
C GLN A 22 -26.09 0.61 -9.69
N LYS A 23 -24.83 0.19 -9.45
CA LYS A 23 -24.02 -0.51 -10.46
C LYS A 23 -24.65 -1.84 -10.89
N ARG A 24 -25.14 -2.64 -9.95
CA ARG A 24 -25.79 -3.95 -10.25
C ARG A 24 -27.10 -3.79 -11.03
N ASN A 25 -27.80 -2.69 -10.83
CA ASN A 25 -29.08 -2.39 -11.48
C ASN A 25 -28.97 -1.44 -12.68
N GLU A 26 -27.75 -1.13 -13.11
CA GLU A 26 -27.46 -0.22 -14.24
C GLU A 26 -28.12 1.16 -14.08
N ILE A 27 -28.21 1.66 -12.83
CA ILE A 27 -28.79 2.96 -12.51
C ILE A 27 -27.70 4.03 -12.62
N GLU A 28 -27.92 5.06 -13.43
CA GLU A 28 -27.00 6.19 -13.56
C GLU A 28 -26.88 7.01 -12.26
N TYR A 29 -25.68 7.53 -12.01
CA TYR A 29 -25.45 8.38 -10.85
C TYR A 29 -26.08 9.75 -11.02
N SER A 30 -26.86 10.15 -10.03
CA SER A 30 -27.34 11.53 -9.94
C SER A 30 -26.20 12.50 -9.57
N PRO A 31 -26.36 13.81 -9.84
CA PRO A 31 -25.40 14.83 -9.39
C PRO A 31 -25.15 14.79 -7.88
N LEU A 32 -26.16 14.45 -7.09
CA LEU A 32 -26.02 14.29 -5.64
C LEU A 32 -25.11 13.11 -5.29
N VAL A 33 -25.20 11.99 -5.99
CA VAL A 33 -24.33 10.83 -5.77
C VAL A 33 -22.87 11.18 -6.07
N ASN A 34 -22.59 11.86 -7.19
CA ASN A 34 -21.25 12.33 -7.52
C ASN A 34 -20.72 13.32 -6.47
N TYR A 35 -21.55 14.23 -5.99
CA TYR A 35 -21.19 15.13 -4.89
C TYR A 35 -20.80 14.36 -3.62
N LEU A 36 -21.60 13.36 -3.20
CA LEU A 36 -21.31 12.55 -2.03
C LEU A 36 -20.03 11.72 -2.19
N ILE A 37 -19.76 11.17 -3.38
CA ILE A 37 -18.50 10.50 -3.72
C ILE A 37 -17.32 11.43 -3.51
N ARG A 38 -17.42 12.68 -3.95
CA ARG A 38 -16.38 13.69 -3.78
C ARG A 38 -16.16 14.03 -2.30
N GLU A 39 -17.22 14.33 -1.56
CA GLU A 39 -17.14 14.70 -0.14
C GLU A 39 -16.53 13.56 0.71
N THR A 40 -16.89 12.32 0.43
CA THR A 40 -16.37 11.14 1.13
C THR A 40 -15.00 10.67 0.65
N GLY A 41 -14.41 11.31 -0.37
CA GLY A 41 -13.10 10.94 -0.94
C GLY A 41 -13.08 9.62 -1.72
N LEU A 42 -14.24 9.11 -2.13
CA LEU A 42 -14.39 7.86 -2.88
C LEU A 42 -14.16 8.07 -4.40
N TYR A 43 -13.16 8.85 -4.77
CA TYR A 43 -12.88 9.30 -6.15
C TYR A 43 -12.84 8.19 -7.22
N PRO A 44 -12.37 6.96 -6.96
CA PRO A 44 -12.41 5.88 -7.96
C PRO A 44 -13.81 5.51 -8.43
N TYR A 45 -14.85 5.90 -7.69
CA TYR A 45 -16.25 5.62 -8.04
C TYR A 45 -16.91 6.75 -8.81
N LEU A 46 -16.25 7.89 -9.00
CA LEU A 46 -16.79 8.99 -9.81
C LEU A 46 -17.05 8.51 -11.25
N ASN A 47 -18.22 8.79 -11.73
CA ASN A 47 -18.56 8.57 -13.14
C ASN A 47 -18.23 9.84 -13.94
N ALA A 48 -17.17 9.79 -14.75
CA ALA A 48 -16.71 10.92 -15.53
C ALA A 48 -17.75 11.41 -16.56
N ASP A 49 -18.66 10.55 -17.01
CA ASP A 49 -19.66 10.90 -18.03
C ASP A 49 -20.80 11.72 -17.43
N THR A 50 -21.20 11.44 -16.19
CA THR A 50 -22.29 12.14 -15.48
C THR A 50 -21.81 13.19 -14.48
N ALA A 51 -20.49 13.24 -14.22
CA ALA A 51 -19.87 14.18 -13.30
C ALA A 51 -19.82 15.61 -13.88
N ASN A 52 -19.97 16.60 -13.00
CA ASN A 52 -19.71 17.99 -13.35
C ASN A 52 -18.21 18.26 -13.53
N TRP A 53 -17.84 19.48 -13.95
CA TRP A 53 -16.45 19.83 -14.23
C TRP A 53 -15.55 19.70 -12.99
N ASP A 54 -16.00 20.14 -11.82
CA ASP A 54 -15.25 20.07 -10.56
C ASP A 54 -14.96 18.62 -10.16
N ASP A 55 -15.94 17.74 -10.30
CA ASP A 55 -15.80 16.32 -9.97
C ASP A 55 -14.85 15.62 -10.94
N ARG A 56 -14.89 15.94 -12.23
CA ARG A 56 -13.94 15.45 -13.24
C ARG A 56 -12.52 15.91 -12.94
N PHE A 57 -12.35 17.16 -12.54
CA PHE A 57 -11.06 17.72 -12.20
C PHE A 57 -10.43 16.98 -10.99
N VAL A 58 -11.23 16.73 -9.94
CA VAL A 58 -10.79 15.93 -8.79
C VAL A 58 -10.42 14.52 -9.23
N TYR A 59 -11.22 13.86 -10.04
CA TYR A 59 -10.94 12.52 -10.55
C TYR A 59 -9.60 12.45 -11.29
N GLU A 60 -9.29 13.44 -12.15
CA GLU A 60 -8.04 13.50 -12.90
C GLU A 60 -6.82 13.77 -12.01
N ILE A 61 -6.93 14.65 -11.00
CA ILE A 61 -5.83 14.95 -10.07
C ILE A 61 -5.39 13.72 -9.28
N PHE A 62 -6.33 12.84 -8.92
CA PHE A 62 -6.04 11.63 -8.12
C PHE A 62 -5.69 10.40 -8.97
N LYS A 63 -5.57 10.56 -10.30
CA LYS A 63 -5.07 9.50 -11.17
C LYS A 63 -3.58 9.27 -11.01
N VAL A 64 -3.21 8.00 -11.05
CA VAL A 64 -1.82 7.55 -11.11
C VAL A 64 -1.68 6.47 -12.19
N ASP A 65 -0.55 6.44 -12.87
CA ASP A 65 -0.20 5.33 -13.75
C ASP A 65 0.55 4.26 -12.94
N ILE A 66 0.05 3.05 -12.97
CA ILE A 66 0.66 1.91 -12.30
C ILE A 66 0.86 0.77 -13.31
N GLY A 67 2.08 0.64 -13.79
CA GLY A 67 2.42 -0.41 -14.75
C GLY A 67 1.66 -0.28 -16.08
N GLY A 68 1.48 0.95 -16.59
CA GLY A 68 0.79 1.25 -17.83
C GLY A 68 -0.75 1.28 -17.73
N LYS A 69 -1.30 1.19 -16.52
CA LYS A 69 -2.73 1.29 -16.28
C LYS A 69 -3.04 2.51 -15.40
N GLN A 70 -3.88 3.40 -15.88
CA GLN A 70 -4.39 4.51 -15.08
C GLN A 70 -5.39 4.01 -14.02
N SER A 71 -5.23 4.52 -12.81
CA SER A 71 -6.11 4.21 -11.68
C SER A 71 -6.22 5.43 -10.78
N THR A 72 -7.38 5.66 -10.21
CA THR A 72 -7.64 6.80 -9.32
C THR A 72 -7.50 6.36 -7.86
N LEU A 73 -6.79 7.16 -7.07
CA LEU A 73 -6.60 6.95 -5.63
C LEU A 73 -7.78 7.51 -4.84
N HIS A 74 -8.09 6.90 -3.71
CA HIS A 74 -8.90 7.53 -2.67
C HIS A 74 -8.13 8.69 -2.00
N ARG A 75 -8.83 9.60 -1.34
CA ARG A 75 -8.22 10.75 -0.66
C ARG A 75 -7.13 10.33 0.32
N GLU A 76 -7.42 9.36 1.17
CA GLU A 76 -6.49 8.88 2.20
C GLU A 76 -5.28 8.16 1.59
N GLN A 77 -5.48 7.39 0.52
CA GLN A 77 -4.39 6.76 -0.23
C GLN A 77 -3.49 7.81 -0.88
N SER A 78 -4.07 8.85 -1.45
CA SER A 78 -3.33 9.96 -2.07
C SER A 78 -2.52 10.74 -1.03
N SER A 79 -3.12 11.04 0.12
CA SER A 79 -2.43 11.71 1.24
C SER A 79 -1.23 10.87 1.72
N LEU A 80 -1.43 9.57 1.92
CA LEU A 80 -0.37 8.65 2.30
C LEU A 80 0.72 8.56 1.24
N LEU A 81 0.35 8.42 -0.03
CA LEU A 81 1.29 8.38 -1.15
C LEU A 81 2.14 9.65 -1.24
N LYS A 82 1.54 10.82 -1.07
CA LYS A 82 2.24 12.11 -1.07
C LYS A 82 3.33 12.15 0.01
N ARG A 83 3.02 11.70 1.21
CA ARG A 83 4.00 11.62 2.32
C ARG A 83 5.14 10.66 2.00
N LEU A 84 4.83 9.49 1.42
CA LEU A 84 5.85 8.54 0.97
C LEU A 84 6.74 9.13 -0.12
N VAL A 85 6.17 9.79 -1.12
CA VAL A 85 6.94 10.45 -2.20
C VAL A 85 7.86 11.56 -1.67
N ASN A 86 7.43 12.24 -0.60
CA ASN A 86 8.26 13.22 0.10
C ASN A 86 9.41 12.60 0.94
N GLY A 87 9.55 11.28 0.97
CA GLY A 87 10.64 10.60 1.67
C GLY A 87 10.38 10.35 3.15
N GLU A 88 9.15 10.54 3.65
CA GLU A 88 8.83 10.30 5.05
C GLU A 88 8.90 8.81 5.41
N ASN A 89 9.40 8.50 6.61
CA ASN A 89 9.25 7.18 7.22
C ASN A 89 7.85 7.08 7.82
N ILE A 90 7.09 6.06 7.46
CA ILE A 90 5.68 5.96 7.81
C ILE A 90 5.34 4.58 8.37
N ALA A 91 4.61 4.54 9.47
CA ALA A 91 3.89 3.35 9.93
C ALA A 91 2.38 3.59 9.77
N VAL A 92 1.70 2.67 9.11
CA VAL A 92 0.26 2.76 8.83
C VAL A 92 -0.48 1.60 9.46
N SER A 93 -1.50 1.93 10.23
CA SER A 93 -2.53 1.01 10.69
C SER A 93 -3.82 1.28 9.91
N ALA A 94 -4.21 0.34 9.06
CA ALA A 94 -5.40 0.49 8.23
C ALA A 94 -5.99 -0.89 7.88
N PRO A 95 -7.32 -1.00 7.67
CA PRO A 95 -7.96 -2.26 7.31
C PRO A 95 -7.40 -2.82 6.00
N THR A 96 -7.62 -4.11 5.76
CA THR A 96 -7.19 -4.77 4.52
C THR A 96 -7.83 -4.14 3.27
N SER A 97 -9.07 -3.68 3.40
CA SER A 97 -9.81 -2.97 2.35
C SER A 97 -9.26 -1.60 1.97
N PHE A 98 -8.35 -1.03 2.77
CA PHE A 98 -7.71 0.27 2.46
C PHE A 98 -6.91 0.26 1.16
N GLY A 99 -6.50 -0.90 0.68
CA GLY A 99 -5.68 -0.99 -0.53
C GLY A 99 -4.20 -0.63 -0.30
N LYS A 100 -3.62 -1.02 0.84
CA LYS A 100 -2.20 -0.79 1.17
C LYS A 100 -1.25 -1.20 0.05
N SER A 101 -1.49 -2.36 -0.58
CA SER A 101 -0.71 -2.86 -1.71
C SER A 101 -0.77 -1.95 -2.95
N PHE A 102 -1.91 -1.27 -3.15
CA PHE A 102 -2.09 -0.33 -4.24
C PHE A 102 -1.23 0.94 -4.06
N VAL A 103 -1.10 1.42 -2.82
CA VAL A 103 -0.21 2.55 -2.49
C VAL A 103 1.26 2.19 -2.74
N ILE A 104 1.68 0.96 -2.41
CA ILE A 104 3.03 0.46 -2.73
C ILE A 104 3.27 0.49 -4.24
N ASP A 105 2.34 -0.02 -5.02
CA ASP A 105 2.47 -0.08 -6.48
C ASP A 105 2.54 1.33 -7.09
N ALA A 106 1.70 2.26 -6.61
CA ALA A 106 1.73 3.67 -7.01
C ALA A 106 3.06 4.33 -6.66
N PHE A 107 3.57 4.10 -5.46
CA PHE A 107 4.88 4.63 -5.03
C PHE A 107 6.02 4.14 -5.94
N ILE A 108 6.10 2.84 -6.20
CA ILE A 108 7.12 2.25 -7.09
C ILE A 108 7.02 2.85 -8.50
N SER A 109 5.81 3.03 -9.00
CA SER A 109 5.59 3.58 -10.34
C SER A 109 6.05 5.03 -10.47
N ILE A 110 5.78 5.86 -9.45
CA ILE A 110 6.10 7.29 -9.45
C ILE A 110 7.59 7.54 -9.18
N THR A 111 8.13 6.94 -8.11
CA THR A 111 9.48 7.25 -7.64
C THR A 111 10.58 6.46 -8.34
N ASN A 112 10.22 5.35 -8.98
CA ASN A 112 11.14 4.47 -9.69
C ASN A 112 12.41 4.10 -8.90
N PRO A 113 12.29 3.64 -7.63
CA PRO A 113 13.43 3.32 -6.78
C PRO A 113 14.30 2.23 -7.41
N VAL A 114 15.58 2.19 -7.08
CA VAL A 114 16.53 1.18 -7.59
C VAL A 114 16.33 -0.14 -6.87
N ASN A 115 16.35 -0.13 -5.54
CA ASN A 115 16.21 -1.32 -4.71
C ASN A 115 15.05 -1.17 -3.73
N VAL A 116 14.02 -1.98 -3.94
CA VAL A 116 12.86 -2.11 -3.05
C VAL A 116 12.95 -3.43 -2.31
N VAL A 117 12.82 -3.41 -0.99
CA VAL A 117 12.73 -4.63 -0.18
C VAL A 117 11.36 -4.70 0.46
N ILE A 118 10.66 -5.80 0.25
CA ILE A 118 9.33 -6.07 0.81
C ILE A 118 9.42 -7.33 1.67
N ILE A 119 9.15 -7.20 2.95
CA ILE A 119 9.02 -8.34 3.87
C ILE A 119 7.54 -8.62 4.06
N VAL A 120 7.17 -9.86 3.84
CA VAL A 120 5.81 -10.38 4.02
C VAL A 120 5.77 -11.48 5.08
N PRO A 121 4.64 -11.69 5.76
CA PRO A 121 4.58 -12.64 6.88
C PRO A 121 4.70 -14.11 6.48
N THR A 122 4.38 -14.49 5.24
CA THR A 122 4.32 -15.90 4.81
C THR A 122 4.84 -16.12 3.40
N ILE A 123 5.22 -17.37 3.11
CA ILE A 123 5.62 -17.81 1.76
C ILE A 123 4.46 -17.64 0.75
N ALA A 124 3.22 -17.91 1.17
CA ALA A 124 2.05 -17.72 0.30
C ALA A 124 1.88 -16.25 -0.13
N LEU A 125 2.05 -15.31 0.81
CA LEU A 125 2.02 -13.88 0.50
C LEU A 125 3.23 -13.41 -0.32
N THR A 126 4.37 -14.09 -0.20
CA THR A 126 5.53 -13.85 -1.08
C THR A 126 5.14 -14.13 -2.54
N ASP A 127 4.50 -15.26 -2.80
CA ASP A 127 4.13 -15.65 -4.17
C ASP A 127 2.98 -14.79 -4.73
N GLU A 128 2.00 -14.44 -3.91
CA GLU A 128 0.94 -13.49 -4.30
C GLU A 128 1.52 -12.11 -4.66
N THR A 129 2.37 -11.56 -3.79
CA THR A 129 3.04 -10.26 -4.00
C THR A 129 3.94 -10.31 -5.23
N ARG A 130 4.69 -11.41 -5.43
CA ARG A 130 5.52 -11.64 -6.60
C ARG A 130 4.69 -11.60 -7.89
N ARG A 131 3.59 -12.35 -7.96
CA ARG A 131 2.72 -12.38 -9.16
C ARG A 131 2.14 -11.00 -9.46
N ARG A 132 1.68 -10.29 -8.44
CA ARG A 132 1.13 -8.94 -8.55
C ARG A 132 2.16 -7.95 -9.11
N LEU A 133 3.36 -7.92 -8.53
CA LEU A 133 4.43 -6.99 -8.94
C LEU A 133 5.04 -7.39 -10.28
N TYR A 134 5.19 -8.69 -10.54
CA TYR A 134 5.68 -9.18 -11.83
C TYR A 134 4.78 -8.71 -12.98
N LYS A 135 3.47 -8.85 -12.84
CA LYS A 135 2.50 -8.39 -13.85
C LYS A 135 2.63 -6.90 -14.18
N LYS A 136 3.01 -6.09 -13.20
CA LYS A 136 3.07 -4.62 -13.33
C LYS A 136 4.44 -4.09 -13.69
N PHE A 137 5.50 -4.72 -13.19
CA PHE A 137 6.84 -4.14 -13.18
C PHE A 137 7.95 -5.02 -13.76
N ALA A 138 7.67 -6.23 -14.24
CA ALA A 138 8.71 -7.14 -14.78
C ALA A 138 9.45 -6.56 -15.99
N HIS A 139 8.86 -5.60 -16.70
CA HIS A 139 9.50 -4.92 -17.82
C HIS A 139 10.60 -3.93 -17.37
N LYS A 140 10.62 -3.55 -16.09
CA LYS A 140 11.50 -2.53 -15.54
C LYS A 140 12.33 -3.01 -14.35
N TYR A 141 11.83 -3.99 -13.63
CA TYR A 141 12.43 -4.51 -12.40
C TYR A 141 12.65 -6.01 -12.47
N LYS A 142 13.78 -6.46 -11.92
CA LYS A 142 13.97 -7.87 -11.59
C LYS A 142 13.26 -8.16 -10.27
N ILE A 143 12.30 -9.09 -10.28
CA ILE A 143 11.56 -9.51 -9.09
C ILE A 143 12.28 -10.70 -8.48
N ILE A 144 12.78 -10.54 -7.26
CA ILE A 144 13.70 -11.49 -6.59
C ILE A 144 13.02 -12.02 -5.33
N THR A 145 12.89 -13.34 -5.23
CA THR A 145 12.36 -14.05 -4.06
C THR A 145 13.36 -15.03 -3.44
N THR A 146 14.54 -15.17 -4.07
CA THR A 146 15.64 -16.02 -3.63
C THR A 146 16.95 -15.28 -3.81
N THR A 147 17.98 -15.65 -3.08
CA THR A 147 19.26 -14.93 -2.99
C THR A 147 20.35 -15.34 -3.96
N GLU A 148 20.13 -16.42 -4.70
CA GLU A 148 21.13 -16.96 -5.63
C GLU A 148 20.98 -16.39 -7.06
N VAL A 149 20.55 -15.13 -7.13
CA VAL A 149 20.24 -14.49 -8.42
C VAL A 149 21.11 -13.25 -8.59
N GLU A 150 21.74 -13.10 -9.75
CA GLU A 150 22.43 -11.85 -10.11
C GLU A 150 21.47 -10.65 -10.06
N LEU A 151 21.96 -9.52 -9.60
CA LEU A 151 21.16 -8.30 -9.53
C LEU A 151 21.05 -7.65 -10.93
N ALA A 152 19.91 -7.00 -11.17
CA ALA A 152 19.74 -6.12 -12.31
C ALA A 152 19.95 -4.66 -11.89
N GLU A 153 19.83 -3.73 -12.84
CA GLU A 153 19.90 -2.30 -12.55
C GLU A 153 18.83 -1.88 -11.52
N LYS A 154 17.63 -2.46 -11.60
CA LYS A 154 16.53 -2.22 -10.65
C LYS A 154 15.95 -3.53 -10.13
N ASN A 155 15.78 -3.62 -8.83
CA ASN A 155 15.39 -4.85 -8.17
C ASN A 155 14.25 -4.62 -7.18
N ILE A 156 13.31 -5.57 -7.13
CA ILE A 156 12.31 -5.69 -6.07
C ILE A 156 12.52 -7.03 -5.39
N PHE A 157 12.96 -6.99 -4.15
CA PHE A 157 13.17 -8.16 -3.30
C PHE A 157 11.89 -8.41 -2.49
N ILE A 158 11.40 -9.63 -2.49
CA ILE A 158 10.22 -10.04 -1.74
C ILE A 158 10.60 -11.26 -0.92
N PHE A 159 10.68 -11.12 0.39
CA PHE A 159 11.10 -12.18 1.29
C PHE A 159 10.05 -12.47 2.36
N PRO A 160 9.80 -13.74 2.69
CA PRO A 160 9.14 -14.06 3.94
C PRO A 160 10.05 -13.68 5.10
N GLN A 161 9.47 -13.33 6.23
CA GLN A 161 10.23 -12.85 7.41
C GLN A 161 11.35 -13.80 7.86
N GLU A 162 11.17 -15.11 7.69
CA GLU A 162 12.16 -16.11 8.06
C GLU A 162 13.43 -16.07 7.18
N ARG A 163 13.27 -15.68 5.91
CA ARG A 163 14.38 -15.60 4.95
C ARG A 163 15.04 -14.24 4.90
N ALA A 164 14.36 -13.20 5.36
CA ALA A 164 14.86 -11.84 5.27
C ALA A 164 16.24 -11.65 5.90
N MET A 165 16.59 -12.44 6.92
CA MET A 165 17.91 -12.40 7.59
C MET A 165 19.05 -12.97 6.77
N ASN A 166 18.80 -13.99 5.95
CA ASN A 166 19.84 -14.66 5.18
C ASN A 166 20.36 -13.78 4.04
N ASP A 167 19.56 -12.81 3.62
CA ASP A 167 19.73 -12.07 2.38
C ASP A 167 20.18 -10.63 2.59
N VAL A 168 20.18 -10.17 3.85
CA VAL A 168 20.58 -8.82 4.26
C VAL A 168 21.99 -8.44 3.77
N ASN A 169 22.91 -9.39 3.72
CA ASN A 169 24.33 -9.10 3.40
C ASN A 169 24.57 -8.88 1.89
N LYS A 170 23.64 -9.31 1.03
CA LYS A 170 23.76 -9.21 -0.42
C LYS A 170 23.19 -7.90 -0.99
N ILE A 171 22.48 -7.13 -0.16
CA ILE A 171 21.87 -5.87 -0.56
C ILE A 171 22.66 -4.74 0.11
N ASP A 172 23.37 -3.95 -0.68
CA ASP A 172 24.23 -2.87 -0.16
C ASP A 172 23.42 -1.64 0.25
N SER A 173 22.45 -1.25 -0.55
CA SER A 173 21.58 -0.10 -0.28
C SER A 173 20.14 -0.39 -0.66
N ILE A 174 19.21 0.13 0.12
CA ILE A 174 17.76 -0.02 -0.06
C ILE A 174 17.15 1.37 -0.14
N ASP A 175 16.43 1.67 -1.22
CA ASP A 175 15.73 2.95 -1.32
C ASP A 175 14.52 2.97 -0.41
N ILE A 176 13.74 1.89 -0.40
CA ILE A 176 12.61 1.73 0.52
C ILE A 176 12.52 0.30 1.06
N LEU A 177 12.36 0.19 2.38
CA LEU A 177 12.04 -1.02 3.11
C LEU A 177 10.56 -1.02 3.48
N ILE A 178 9.83 -2.00 2.99
CA ILE A 178 8.39 -2.20 3.25
C ILE A 178 8.22 -3.44 4.11
N ILE A 179 7.57 -3.30 5.25
CA ILE A 179 7.27 -4.42 6.15
C ILE A 179 5.77 -4.58 6.23
N ASP A 180 5.25 -5.66 5.68
CA ASP A 180 3.83 -6.00 5.83
C ASP A 180 3.61 -6.76 7.14
N GLU A 181 2.50 -6.43 7.81
CA GLU A 181 2.16 -6.97 9.13
C GLU A 181 3.27 -6.77 10.20
N PHE A 182 3.87 -5.57 10.23
CA PHE A 182 5.00 -5.27 11.11
C PHE A 182 4.70 -5.49 12.62
N TYR A 183 3.44 -5.47 13.04
CA TYR A 183 3.02 -5.75 14.41
C TYR A 183 3.45 -7.15 14.89
N LYS A 184 3.69 -8.08 13.98
CA LYS A 184 4.27 -9.41 14.29
C LYS A 184 5.72 -9.36 14.76
N ALA A 185 6.38 -8.22 14.72
CA ALA A 185 7.66 -8.00 15.39
C ALA A 185 7.54 -7.94 16.92
N SER A 186 6.32 -7.80 17.45
CA SER A 186 6.05 -7.90 18.89
C SER A 186 5.81 -9.35 19.31
N ALA A 187 6.49 -9.76 20.41
CA ALA A 187 6.32 -11.08 21.00
C ALA A 187 4.88 -11.36 21.51
N ILE A 188 4.05 -10.35 21.65
CA ILE A 188 2.63 -10.48 22.01
C ILE A 188 1.86 -11.18 20.89
N TYR A 189 2.17 -10.84 19.62
CA TYR A 189 1.44 -11.36 18.46
C TYR A 189 2.09 -12.61 17.85
N ASP A 190 3.42 -12.71 17.89
CA ASP A 190 4.14 -13.85 17.32
C ASP A 190 5.44 -14.13 18.10
N LYS A 191 5.29 -14.80 19.25
CA LYS A 191 6.40 -15.04 20.17
C LYS A 191 7.58 -15.80 19.52
N SER A 192 7.30 -16.70 18.60
CA SER A 192 8.33 -17.55 17.98
C SER A 192 9.12 -16.84 16.88
N ARG A 193 8.46 -15.98 16.09
CA ARG A 193 9.07 -15.35 14.91
C ARG A 193 9.42 -13.88 15.09
N ALA A 194 8.84 -13.21 16.12
CA ALA A 194 9.12 -11.81 16.42
C ALA A 194 10.61 -11.46 16.50
N PRO A 195 11.49 -12.25 17.19
CA PRO A 195 12.91 -11.93 17.26
C PRO A 195 13.61 -11.93 15.90
N SER A 196 13.23 -12.84 15.00
CA SER A 196 13.77 -12.90 13.63
C SER A 196 13.36 -11.70 12.81
N LEU A 197 12.08 -11.34 12.87
CA LEU A 197 11.53 -10.18 12.16
C LEU A 197 12.15 -8.88 12.69
N LEU A 198 12.27 -8.72 14.00
CA LEU A 198 12.89 -7.55 14.61
C LEU A 198 14.34 -7.37 14.17
N LYS A 199 15.14 -8.47 14.18
CA LYS A 199 16.52 -8.44 13.68
C LYS A 199 16.58 -8.04 12.19
N ALA A 200 15.66 -8.55 11.36
CA ALA A 200 15.60 -8.20 9.96
C ALA A 200 15.25 -6.72 9.77
N ILE A 201 14.26 -6.20 10.51
CA ILE A 201 13.88 -4.78 10.50
C ILE A 201 15.07 -3.89 10.85
N ILE A 202 15.80 -4.20 11.92
CA ILE A 202 16.97 -3.42 12.35
C ILE A 202 18.05 -3.44 11.26
N LYS A 203 18.47 -4.61 10.80
CA LYS A 203 19.57 -4.73 9.85
C LYS A 203 19.25 -4.13 8.48
N LEU A 204 18.08 -4.39 7.93
CA LEU A 204 17.63 -3.81 6.65
C LEU A 204 17.32 -2.33 6.81
N GLY A 205 16.76 -1.94 7.96
CA GLY A 205 16.45 -0.55 8.28
C GLY A 205 17.67 0.36 8.31
N LEU A 206 18.84 -0.16 8.76
CA LEU A 206 20.11 0.58 8.74
C LEU A 206 20.64 0.81 7.32
N LYS A 207 20.27 -0.05 6.37
CA LYS A 207 20.65 0.07 4.96
C LYS A 207 19.61 0.83 4.11
N SER A 208 18.47 1.17 4.71
CA SER A 208 17.31 1.75 4.01
C SER A 208 17.27 3.25 4.15
N LYS A 209 17.07 3.95 3.02
CA LYS A 209 16.83 5.41 3.01
C LYS A 209 15.46 5.72 3.60
N GLN A 210 14.45 4.91 3.26
CA GLN A 210 13.07 5.12 3.67
C GLN A 210 12.43 3.81 4.17
N LYS A 211 11.48 3.94 5.11
CA LYS A 211 10.78 2.81 5.74
C LYS A 211 9.27 3.01 5.67
N TYR A 212 8.57 1.95 5.27
CA TYR A 212 7.12 1.92 5.20
C TYR A 212 6.59 0.65 5.88
N PHE A 213 5.99 0.81 7.05
CA PHE A 213 5.49 -0.27 7.88
C PHE A 213 3.98 -0.34 7.83
N LEU A 214 3.45 -1.53 7.63
CA LEU A 214 2.04 -1.78 7.43
C LEU A 214 1.47 -2.70 8.50
N ALA A 215 0.31 -2.35 9.04
CA ALA A 215 -0.46 -3.19 9.95
C ALA A 215 -1.94 -3.19 9.54
N PRO A 216 -2.71 -4.23 9.92
CA PRO A 216 -4.15 -4.12 9.99
C PRO A 216 -4.53 -3.13 11.10
N ASN A 217 -5.83 -2.92 11.31
CA ASN A 217 -6.28 -2.06 12.41
C ASN A 217 -5.72 -2.56 13.75
N ILE A 218 -4.72 -1.86 14.26
CA ILE A 218 -4.17 -2.03 15.60
C ILE A 218 -4.48 -0.77 16.41
N THR A 219 -4.88 -0.94 17.67
CA THR A 219 -5.31 0.17 18.54
C THR A 219 -4.14 0.92 19.18
N SER A 220 -3.00 0.25 19.34
CA SER A 220 -1.78 0.85 19.89
C SER A 220 -0.55 0.10 19.42
N ILE A 221 0.58 0.80 19.34
CA ILE A 221 1.91 0.22 19.29
C ILE A 221 2.43 0.24 20.71
N GLY A 222 2.80 -0.93 21.26
CA GLY A 222 3.32 -1.00 22.63
C GLY A 222 4.64 -0.21 22.79
N ASP A 223 4.89 0.29 23.98
CA ASP A 223 6.06 1.16 24.31
C ASP A 223 7.43 0.47 24.13
N ASN A 224 7.46 -0.79 23.73
CA ASN A 224 8.68 -1.63 23.60
C ASN A 224 8.99 -2.02 22.13
N VAL A 225 8.57 -1.23 21.15
CA VAL A 225 8.92 -1.47 19.73
C VAL A 225 9.78 -0.34 19.20
#